data_3668d1610c7b80d2f222b7d78a55f68f
#
_entry.id   3668d1610c7b80d2f222b7d78a55f68f
#
_cell.length_a   1.000
_cell.length_b   1.000
_cell.length_c   1.000
_cell.angle_alpha   90.00
_cell.angle_beta   90.00
_cell.angle_gamma   90.00
#
_symmetry.space_group_name_H-M   'P 1'
#
loop_
_entity.id
_entity.type
_entity.pdbx_description
1 polymer ?
#
loop_
_entity_poly.entity_id
_entity_poly.type
_entity_poly.pdbx_seq_one_letter_code
_entity_poly.pdbx_strand_id
1 'polypeptide(L)'
;MQIDIKNRAHDKAFATIYSLDNDISRLKQEIKDDASPFITIEQLEGVLNHTKKQREVWDYIALLIEKDHEKIDYLDYEKQNTIT
;
A
#
# COMPACT_ATOMS: atom_id res chain seq x y z
N MET A 1 -0.47 -22.20 7.84
CA MET A 1 -0.04 -21.88 6.47
C MET A 1 -0.72 -20.67 5.86
N GLN A 2 -2.05 -20.55 5.89
CA GLN A 2 -2.76 -19.40 5.34
C GLN A 2 -2.44 -18.09 6.06
N ILE A 3 -2.20 -18.15 7.36
CA ILE A 3 -1.84 -16.97 8.17
C ILE A 3 -0.48 -16.40 7.75
N ASP A 4 0.51 -17.27 7.48
CA ASP A 4 1.82 -16.83 7.03
C ASP A 4 1.78 -16.16 5.66
N ILE A 5 0.97 -16.69 4.74
CA ILE A 5 0.80 -16.10 3.42
C ILE A 5 0.14 -14.72 3.52
N LYS A 6 -0.87 -14.57 4.38
CA LYS A 6 -1.54 -13.29 4.60
C LYS A 6 -0.62 -12.27 5.24
N ASN A 7 0.20 -12.68 6.21
CA ASN A 7 1.20 -11.82 6.84
C ASN A 7 2.23 -11.33 5.82
N ARG A 8 2.72 -12.22 4.96
CA ARG A 8 3.65 -11.85 3.90
C ARG A 8 3.03 -10.88 2.90
N ALA A 9 1.76 -11.10 2.54
CA ALA A 9 1.04 -10.21 1.64
C ALA A 9 0.84 -8.83 2.27
N HIS A 10 0.52 -8.78 3.55
CA HIS A 10 0.37 -7.55 4.31
C HIS A 10 1.68 -6.78 4.38
N ASP A 11 2.78 -7.46 4.72
CA ASP A 11 4.11 -6.87 4.77
C ASP A 11 4.53 -6.33 3.40
N LYS A 12 4.25 -7.08 2.35
CA LYS A 12 4.53 -6.65 0.98
C LYS A 12 3.71 -5.41 0.60
N ALA A 13 2.44 -5.39 0.98
CA ALA A 13 1.56 -4.24 0.72
C ALA A 13 2.10 -2.99 1.42
N PHE A 14 2.48 -3.07 2.69
CA PHE A 14 3.07 -1.96 3.42
C PHE A 14 4.39 -1.51 2.84
N ALA A 15 5.27 -2.44 2.49
CA ALA A 15 6.55 -2.11 1.87
C ALA A 15 6.34 -1.39 0.53
N THR A 16 5.36 -1.83 -0.25
CA THR A 16 5.01 -1.20 -1.52
C THR A 16 4.45 0.21 -1.31
N ILE A 17 3.56 0.39 -0.33
CA ILE A 17 3.00 1.70 0.02
C ILE A 17 4.12 2.65 0.45
N TYR A 18 5.04 2.18 1.30
CA TYR A 18 6.18 2.97 1.75
C TYR A 18 7.05 3.42 0.57
N SER A 19 7.34 2.51 -0.34
CA SER A 19 8.11 2.81 -1.55
C SER A 19 7.39 3.83 -2.44
N LEU A 20 6.07 3.68 -2.62
CA LEU A 20 5.26 4.62 -3.38
C LEU A 20 5.21 6.01 -2.73
N ASP A 21 5.12 6.07 -1.40
CA ASP A 21 5.17 7.35 -0.67
C ASP A 21 6.49 8.07 -0.86
N ASN A 22 7.61 7.33 -0.86
CA ASN A 22 8.93 7.87 -1.15
C ASN A 22 9.01 8.41 -2.58
N ASP A 23 8.47 7.68 -3.55
CA ASP A 23 8.42 8.10 -4.95
C ASP A 23 7.57 9.36 -5.12
N ILE A 24 6.43 9.43 -4.46
CA ILE A 24 5.56 10.61 -4.47
C ILE A 24 6.29 11.83 -3.93
N SER A 25 6.97 11.69 -2.79
CA SER A 25 7.75 12.79 -2.19
C SER A 25 8.86 13.26 -3.11
N ARG A 26 9.58 12.32 -3.75
CA ARG A 26 10.65 12.64 -4.69
C ARG A 26 10.10 13.37 -5.93
N LEU A 27 8.99 12.89 -6.50
CA LEU A 27 8.37 13.49 -7.67
C LEU A 27 7.87 14.91 -7.38
N LYS A 28 7.27 15.12 -6.22
CA LYS A 28 6.84 16.45 -5.77
C LYS A 28 8.02 17.40 -5.66
N GLN A 29 9.16 16.92 -5.15
CA GLN A 29 10.36 17.72 -5.02
C GLN A 29 10.95 18.05 -6.38
N GLU A 30 11.00 17.09 -7.30
CA GLU A 30 11.48 17.29 -8.67
C GLU A 30 10.62 18.32 -9.41
N ILE A 31 9.31 18.27 -9.26
CA ILE A 31 8.40 19.25 -9.85
C ILE A 31 8.66 20.66 -9.28
N LYS A 32 8.82 20.75 -7.96
CA LYS A 32 9.08 22.01 -7.27
C LYS A 32 10.41 22.63 -7.71
N ASP A 33 11.44 21.82 -7.84
CA ASP A 33 12.78 22.28 -8.17
C ASP A 33 12.94 22.60 -9.66
N ASP A 34 12.06 22.06 -10.52
CA ASP A 34 12.11 22.23 -11.97
C ASP A 34 13.53 21.97 -12.51
N ALA A 35 14.19 20.96 -11.94
CA ALA A 35 15.62 20.74 -12.12
C ALA A 35 15.97 19.79 -13.26
N SER A 36 15.00 19.12 -13.89
CA SER A 36 15.28 18.15 -14.94
C SER A 36 15.21 18.82 -16.32
N PRO A 37 16.32 18.87 -17.08
CA PRO A 37 16.29 19.44 -18.41
C PRO A 37 15.67 18.53 -19.48
N PHE A 38 15.41 17.26 -19.14
CA PHE A 38 14.97 16.25 -20.11
C PHE A 38 13.51 15.83 -19.92
N ILE A 39 12.90 16.14 -18.78
CA ILE A 39 11.53 15.75 -18.45
C ILE A 39 10.72 17.00 -18.13
N THR A 40 9.58 17.17 -18.80
CA THR A 40 8.71 18.31 -18.57
C THR A 40 7.95 18.16 -17.26
N ILE A 41 7.53 19.29 -16.67
CA ILE A 41 6.69 19.29 -15.46
C ILE A 41 5.40 18.49 -15.71
N GLU A 42 4.82 18.62 -16.91
CA GLU A 42 3.61 17.89 -17.29
C GLU A 42 3.83 16.38 -17.26
N GLN A 43 4.97 15.90 -17.72
CA GLN A 43 5.32 14.48 -17.66
C GLN A 43 5.51 14.01 -16.23
N LEU A 44 6.17 14.81 -15.39
CA LEU A 44 6.36 14.51 -13.96
C LEU A 44 5.02 14.47 -13.23
N GLU A 45 4.11 15.39 -13.51
CA GLU A 45 2.77 15.39 -12.95
C GLU A 45 1.98 14.15 -13.36
N GLY A 46 2.13 13.70 -14.61
CA GLY A 46 1.51 12.47 -15.08
C GLY A 46 2.01 11.24 -14.32
N VAL A 47 3.32 11.14 -14.13
CA VAL A 47 3.92 10.05 -13.32
C VAL A 47 3.47 10.14 -11.88
N LEU A 48 3.43 11.34 -11.31
CA LEU A 48 2.97 11.55 -9.94
C LEU A 48 1.52 11.09 -9.77
N ASN A 49 0.63 11.47 -10.67
CA ASN A 49 -0.77 11.06 -10.63
C ASN A 49 -0.92 9.54 -10.74
N HIS A 50 -0.15 8.91 -11.61
CA HIS A 50 -0.13 7.46 -11.74
C HIS A 50 0.34 6.78 -10.44
N THR A 51 1.40 7.30 -9.85
CA THR A 51 1.95 6.78 -8.60
C THR A 51 0.96 6.92 -7.45
N LYS A 52 0.25 8.04 -7.37
CA LYS A 52 -0.80 8.26 -6.37
C LYS A 52 -1.94 7.23 -6.53
N LYS A 53 -2.34 6.93 -7.76
CA LYS A 53 -3.37 5.93 -8.03
C LYS A 53 -2.92 4.53 -7.61
N GLN A 54 -1.67 4.18 -7.88
CA GLN A 54 -1.08 2.92 -7.45
C GLN A 54 -1.07 2.82 -5.92
N ARG A 55 -0.73 3.91 -5.24
CA ARG A 55 -0.77 3.94 -3.77
C ARG A 55 -2.17 3.71 -3.24
N GLU A 56 -3.17 4.30 -3.83
CA GLU A 56 -4.58 4.09 -3.44
C GLU A 56 -4.99 2.62 -3.61
N VAL A 57 -4.59 1.99 -4.70
CA VAL A 57 -4.87 0.57 -4.97
C VAL A 57 -4.24 -0.31 -3.89
N TRP A 58 -2.97 -0.06 -3.56
CA TRP A 58 -2.27 -0.85 -2.54
C TRP A 58 -2.79 -0.60 -1.14
N ASP A 59 -3.23 0.63 -0.86
CA ASP A 59 -3.89 0.97 0.41
C ASP A 59 -5.18 0.17 0.57
N TYR A 60 -5.97 0.06 -0.48
CA TYR A 60 -7.19 -0.76 -0.51
C TYR A 60 -6.87 -2.24 -0.33
N ILE A 61 -5.84 -2.74 -0.99
CA ILE A 61 -5.39 -4.14 -0.84
C ILE A 61 -4.98 -4.41 0.61
N ALA A 62 -4.21 -3.52 1.22
CA ALA A 62 -3.80 -3.65 2.62
C ALA A 62 -5.02 -3.68 3.55
N LEU A 63 -6.00 -2.83 3.30
CA LEU A 63 -7.24 -2.78 4.07
C LEU A 63 -8.02 -4.10 3.97
N LEU A 64 -8.11 -4.68 2.78
CA LEU A 64 -8.76 -5.98 2.58
C LEU A 64 -8.05 -7.10 3.33
N ILE A 65 -6.72 -7.11 3.31
CA ILE A 65 -5.92 -8.10 4.06
C ILE A 65 -6.15 -7.95 5.55
N GLU A 66 -6.18 -6.72 6.08
CA GLU A 66 -6.46 -6.45 7.48
C GLU A 66 -7.85 -6.94 7.88
N LYS A 67 -8.86 -6.69 7.07
CA LYS A 67 -10.23 -7.17 7.33
C LYS A 67 -10.31 -8.69 7.36
N ASP A 68 -9.59 -9.36 6.46
CA ASP A 68 -9.52 -10.81 6.47
C ASP A 68 -8.86 -11.34 7.74
N HIS A 69 -7.81 -10.68 8.23
CA HIS A 69 -7.17 -11.02 9.51
C HIS A 69 -8.14 -10.88 10.68
N GLU A 70 -8.87 -9.77 10.74
CA GLU A 70 -9.87 -9.53 11.80
C GLU A 70 -10.95 -10.63 11.79
N LYS A 71 -11.42 -11.03 10.62
CA LYS A 71 -12.39 -12.11 10.49
C LYS A 71 -11.86 -13.44 10.99
N ILE A 72 -10.61 -13.76 10.68
CA ILE A 72 -9.97 -15.01 11.11
C ILE A 72 -9.82 -15.00 12.63
N ASP A 73 -9.35 -13.91 13.21
CA ASP A 73 -9.17 -13.76 14.64
C ASP A 73 -10.52 -13.88 15.38
N TYR A 74 -11.55 -13.26 14.83
CA TYR A 74 -12.91 -13.32 15.37
C TYR A 74 -13.47 -14.75 15.34
N LEU A 75 -13.28 -15.47 14.23
CA LEU A 75 -13.71 -16.86 14.09
C LEU A 75 -12.97 -17.78 15.06
N ASP A 76 -11.67 -17.58 15.24
CA ASP A 76 -10.89 -18.36 16.21
C ASP A 76 -11.35 -18.08 17.63
N TYR A 77 -11.67 -16.84 17.96
CA TYR A 77 -12.22 -16.45 19.25
C TYR A 77 -13.57 -17.12 19.51
N GLU A 78 -14.46 -17.13 18.53
CA GLU A 78 -15.75 -17.80 18.64
C GLU A 78 -15.61 -19.31 18.82
N LYS A 79 -14.69 -19.93 18.08
CA LYS A 79 -14.42 -21.37 18.24
C LYS A 79 -13.92 -21.71 19.63
N GLN A 80 -13.04 -20.90 20.19
CA GLN A 80 -12.53 -21.11 21.55
C GLN A 80 -13.62 -20.95 22.59
N ASN A 81 -14.55 -20.02 22.40
CA ASN A 81 -15.68 -19.83 23.33
C ASN A 81 -16.75 -20.89 23.20
N THR A 82 -16.91 -21.51 22.03
CA THR A 82 -17.91 -22.56 21.84
C THR A 82 -17.45 -23.92 22.34
N ILE A 83 -16.18 -24.13 22.57
CA ILE A 83 -15.63 -25.39 23.07
C ILE A 83 -15.73 -25.48 24.60
N THR A 84 -15.95 -24.37 25.27
CA THR A 84 -16.18 -24.35 26.70
C THR A 84 -17.64 -24.54 27.04
#